data_743078d39d8be18dc68b51dfae90fca9
#
_entry.id   743078d39d8be18dc68b51dfae90fca9
#
_cell.length_a   1.000
_cell.length_b   1.000
_cell.length_c   1.000
_cell.angle_alpha   90.00
_cell.angle_beta   90.00
_cell.angle_gamma   90.00
#
_symmetry.space_group_name_H-M   'P 1'
#
loop_
_entity.id
_entity.type
_entity.pdbx_description
1 polymer ?
#
loop_
_entity_poly.entity_id
_entity_poly.type
_entity_poly.pdbx_seq_one_letter_code
_entity_poly.pdbx_strand_id
1 'polypeptide(L)'
;MPRIEGFEAYRMTMPHGRRPESIVVRVCDQDGAVGWGEVAASDACWADIEERVGPALLDLDWELPEEVVDVGGLGGHPAASAIDIACWDLWCRRQGTPLAHALGGTRTSIVAGARLTAEPMLDVLLTRVNRLVSAGYARVTLAVQPGWDIEPVRAVRQAFPALALQADAGEAYTEEAAHLSALEALDAYGLLAIERPFTGADLAAHARLQRAIETPVCLDPADLDTVDAAIAIGAGRMLGLRISRLGGLTAARGAHDRALASGWDAWCGGAAGFGIGQAAAVALAALPGCDLPSDVSETPSQTAVVSPPVRANGGVVAVPLTQPGLGHDIDSALVTRLSRNTLRIPA
;
A
#
# COMPACT_ATOMS: atom_id res chain seq x y z
N MET A 1 6.05 -24.10 16.48
CA MET A 1 5.89 -23.81 15.04
C MET A 1 4.41 -23.84 14.74
N PRO A 2 3.82 -22.78 14.20
CA PRO A 2 2.45 -22.83 13.73
C PRO A 2 2.38 -23.69 12.47
N ARG A 3 1.63 -24.77 12.48
CA ARG A 3 1.29 -25.53 11.29
C ARG A 3 -0.09 -25.06 10.83
N ILE A 4 -0.19 -24.65 9.57
CA ILE A 4 -1.45 -24.24 9.00
C ILE A 4 -2.28 -25.50 8.70
N GLU A 5 -3.47 -25.59 9.30
CA GLU A 5 -4.41 -26.70 9.11
C GLU A 5 -5.66 -26.31 8.32
N GLY A 6 -5.84 -25.02 8.03
CA GLY A 6 -6.94 -24.54 7.23
C GLY A 6 -6.59 -23.29 6.47
N PHE A 7 -6.95 -23.31 5.19
CA PHE A 7 -6.82 -22.18 4.30
C PHE A 7 -8.15 -21.89 3.62
N GLU A 8 -8.59 -20.64 3.72
CA GLU A 8 -9.80 -20.17 3.05
C GLU A 8 -9.48 -18.86 2.29
N ALA A 9 -9.99 -18.73 1.07
CA ALA A 9 -9.95 -17.48 0.32
C ALA A 9 -11.35 -17.07 -0.10
N TYR A 10 -11.62 -15.78 -0.04
CA TYR A 10 -12.91 -15.17 -0.30
C TYR A 10 -12.76 -14.05 -1.34
N ARG A 11 -13.31 -14.25 -2.54
CA ARG A 11 -13.38 -13.17 -3.54
C ARG A 11 -14.58 -12.29 -3.25
N MET A 12 -14.32 -11.10 -2.75
CA MET A 12 -15.31 -10.16 -2.26
C MET A 12 -15.56 -9.02 -3.25
N THR A 13 -16.81 -8.56 -3.30
CA THR A 13 -17.19 -7.41 -4.12
C THR A 13 -18.04 -6.44 -3.33
N MET A 14 -17.85 -5.14 -3.59
CA MET A 14 -18.74 -4.11 -3.04
C MET A 14 -20.18 -4.29 -3.53
N PRO A 15 -21.18 -4.00 -2.69
CA PRO A 15 -22.58 -4.00 -3.11
C PRO A 15 -22.79 -3.17 -4.38
N HIS A 16 -23.69 -3.64 -5.26
CA HIS A 16 -24.00 -3.03 -6.56
C HIS A 16 -22.85 -2.98 -7.58
N GLY A 17 -21.87 -3.90 -7.48
CA GLY A 17 -20.78 -4.03 -8.44
C GLY A 17 -19.81 -2.85 -8.45
N ARG A 18 -19.77 -2.06 -7.40
CA ARG A 18 -18.78 -0.98 -7.24
C ARG A 18 -17.40 -1.59 -6.95
N ARG A 19 -16.35 -1.01 -7.51
CA ARG A 19 -14.97 -1.32 -7.10
C ARG A 19 -14.68 -0.65 -5.75
N PRO A 20 -13.75 -1.20 -4.90
CA PRO A 20 -12.83 -2.29 -5.21
C PRO A 20 -13.43 -3.69 -5.11
N GLU A 21 -12.77 -4.66 -5.78
CA GLU A 21 -12.89 -6.08 -5.51
C GLU A 21 -11.61 -6.53 -4.80
N SER A 22 -11.75 -7.41 -3.81
CA SER A 22 -10.62 -7.94 -3.06
C SER A 22 -10.70 -9.44 -2.91
N ILE A 23 -9.56 -10.07 -2.72
CA ILE A 23 -9.44 -11.41 -2.18
C ILE A 23 -9.02 -11.28 -0.72
N VAL A 24 -9.84 -11.80 0.18
CA VAL A 24 -9.53 -11.93 1.59
C VAL A 24 -9.13 -13.37 1.86
N VAL A 25 -8.00 -13.54 2.54
CA VAL A 25 -7.46 -14.84 2.93
C VAL A 25 -7.61 -15.00 4.44
N ARG A 26 -7.99 -16.21 4.84
CA ARG A 26 -8.02 -16.66 6.22
C ARG A 26 -7.17 -17.91 6.38
N VAL A 27 -6.20 -17.87 7.27
CA VAL A 27 -5.43 -19.04 7.68
C VAL A 27 -5.78 -19.43 9.10
N CYS A 28 -5.75 -20.72 9.37
CA CYS A 28 -6.02 -21.27 10.70
C CYS A 28 -4.92 -22.30 11.03
N ASP A 29 -4.36 -22.22 12.24
CA ASP A 29 -3.38 -23.20 12.68
C ASP A 29 -4.01 -24.34 13.49
N GLN A 30 -3.17 -25.31 13.89
CA GLN A 30 -3.54 -26.51 14.66
C GLN A 30 -4.16 -26.19 16.05
N ASP A 31 -3.93 -25.00 16.58
CA ASP A 31 -4.46 -24.57 17.89
C ASP A 31 -5.71 -23.70 17.76
N GLY A 32 -6.19 -23.50 16.52
CA GLY A 32 -7.38 -22.71 16.20
C GLY A 32 -7.15 -21.20 16.16
N ALA A 33 -5.90 -20.73 16.23
CA ALA A 33 -5.60 -19.32 16.01
C ALA A 33 -5.79 -18.97 14.52
N VAL A 34 -6.24 -17.74 14.25
CA VAL A 34 -6.64 -17.30 12.91
C VAL A 34 -5.89 -16.03 12.54
N GLY A 35 -5.40 -16.00 11.31
CA GLY A 35 -4.84 -14.80 10.69
C GLY A 35 -5.57 -14.42 9.41
N TRP A 36 -5.59 -13.12 9.09
CA TRP A 36 -6.30 -12.57 7.97
C TRP A 36 -5.41 -11.69 7.09
N GLY A 37 -5.58 -11.81 5.78
CA GLY A 37 -4.90 -10.98 4.80
C GLY A 37 -5.83 -10.52 3.69
N GLU A 38 -5.42 -9.51 2.95
CA GLU A 38 -6.22 -8.94 1.87
C GLU A 38 -5.33 -8.46 0.72
N VAL A 39 -5.80 -8.69 -0.51
CA VAL A 39 -5.20 -8.15 -1.73
C VAL A 39 -6.28 -7.76 -2.73
N ALA A 40 -5.98 -6.83 -3.64
CA ALA A 40 -6.87 -6.51 -4.75
C ALA A 40 -7.12 -7.74 -5.64
N ALA A 41 -8.39 -7.96 -6.01
CA ALA A 41 -8.77 -9.13 -6.79
C ALA A 41 -8.42 -8.97 -8.27
N SER A 42 -7.86 -10.05 -8.83
CA SER A 42 -7.79 -10.31 -10.27
C SER A 42 -7.96 -11.82 -10.49
N ASP A 43 -8.30 -12.22 -11.72
CA ASP A 43 -8.43 -13.64 -12.03
C ASP A 43 -7.09 -14.37 -11.90
N ALA A 44 -5.99 -13.73 -12.31
CA ALA A 44 -4.65 -14.27 -12.15
C ALA A 44 -4.29 -14.46 -10.66
N CYS A 45 -4.57 -13.46 -9.81
CA CYS A 45 -4.32 -13.56 -8.39
C CYS A 45 -5.14 -14.66 -7.72
N TRP A 46 -6.40 -14.84 -8.14
CA TRP A 46 -7.25 -15.93 -7.65
C TRP A 46 -6.70 -17.30 -8.04
N ALA A 47 -6.33 -17.48 -9.31
CA ALA A 47 -5.74 -18.73 -9.80
C ALA A 47 -4.42 -19.06 -9.08
N ASP A 48 -3.56 -18.07 -8.87
CA ASP A 48 -2.32 -18.27 -8.12
C ASP A 48 -2.57 -18.70 -6.66
N ILE A 49 -3.55 -18.13 -6.01
CA ILE A 49 -3.95 -18.53 -4.65
C ILE A 49 -4.48 -19.96 -4.62
N GLU A 50 -5.33 -20.33 -5.59
CA GLU A 50 -5.96 -21.64 -5.64
C GLU A 50 -4.98 -22.75 -6.03
N GLU A 51 -4.13 -22.51 -7.02
CA GLU A 51 -3.30 -23.56 -7.65
C GLU A 51 -1.90 -23.67 -7.04
N ARG A 52 -1.36 -22.60 -6.48
CA ARG A 52 0.03 -22.56 -6.03
C ARG A 52 0.20 -22.14 -4.57
N VAL A 53 -0.25 -20.97 -4.21
CA VAL A 53 0.08 -20.35 -2.91
C VAL A 53 -0.62 -21.05 -1.76
N GLY A 54 -1.91 -21.31 -1.89
CA GLY A 54 -2.70 -21.98 -0.85
C GLY A 54 -2.18 -23.39 -0.54
N PRO A 55 -2.01 -24.27 -1.55
CA PRO A 55 -1.40 -25.58 -1.34
C PRO A 55 0.01 -25.52 -0.74
N ALA A 56 0.88 -24.65 -1.28
CA ALA A 56 2.26 -24.53 -0.81
C ALA A 56 2.35 -24.08 0.66
N LEU A 57 1.43 -23.24 1.12
CA LEU A 57 1.39 -22.78 2.51
C LEU A 57 1.06 -23.91 3.48
N LEU A 58 0.20 -24.86 3.11
CA LEU A 58 -0.17 -25.99 3.97
C LEU A 58 1.00 -26.96 4.19
N ASP A 59 1.92 -27.02 3.24
CA ASP A 59 3.10 -27.86 3.29
C ASP A 59 4.32 -27.14 3.91
N LEU A 60 4.20 -25.85 4.24
CA LEU A 60 5.30 -25.03 4.72
C LEU A 60 5.43 -25.13 6.24
N ASP A 61 6.62 -25.52 6.71
CA ASP A 61 7.03 -25.36 8.11
C ASP A 61 7.69 -23.98 8.29
N TRP A 62 7.19 -23.17 9.23
CA TRP A 62 7.73 -21.86 9.51
C TRP A 62 7.64 -21.50 11.00
N GLU A 63 8.58 -20.69 11.47
CA GLU A 63 8.63 -20.16 12.84
C GLU A 63 8.32 -18.65 12.86
N LEU A 64 8.86 -17.93 11.89
CA LEU A 64 8.74 -16.48 11.75
C LEU A 64 8.00 -16.15 10.44
N PRO A 65 7.15 -15.11 10.44
CA PRO A 65 6.43 -14.73 9.23
C PRO A 65 7.34 -14.41 8.03
N GLU A 66 8.55 -13.93 8.31
CA GLU A 66 9.55 -13.61 7.29
C GLU A 66 9.97 -14.83 6.45
N GLU A 67 9.78 -16.04 6.95
CA GLU A 67 10.11 -17.28 6.25
C GLU A 67 9.08 -17.65 5.17
N VAL A 68 7.90 -16.97 5.19
CA VAL A 68 6.80 -17.21 4.24
C VAL A 68 6.93 -16.38 2.96
N VAL A 69 7.95 -15.56 2.83
CA VAL A 69 8.11 -14.52 1.79
C VAL A 69 8.04 -15.05 0.35
N ASP A 70 8.46 -16.27 0.09
CA ASP A 70 8.46 -16.88 -1.25
C ASP A 70 7.57 -18.11 -1.35
N VAL A 71 6.46 -18.14 -0.62
CA VAL A 71 5.53 -19.25 -0.67
C VAL A 71 5.00 -19.48 -2.09
N GLY A 72 5.06 -20.72 -2.57
CA GLY A 72 4.64 -21.10 -3.92
C GLY A 72 5.44 -20.49 -5.06
N GLY A 73 6.64 -19.96 -4.82
CA GLY A 73 7.47 -19.31 -5.83
C GLY A 73 6.89 -18.01 -6.36
N LEU A 74 6.08 -17.31 -5.56
CA LEU A 74 5.41 -16.06 -5.95
C LEU A 74 6.02 -14.82 -5.26
N GLY A 75 7.26 -14.86 -4.82
CA GLY A 75 7.94 -13.70 -4.26
C GLY A 75 7.74 -12.46 -5.14
N GLY A 76 7.34 -11.33 -4.53
CA GLY A 76 7.01 -10.11 -5.26
C GLY A 76 5.64 -10.11 -5.96
N HIS A 77 4.88 -11.22 -5.94
CA HIS A 77 3.56 -11.28 -6.57
C HIS A 77 2.43 -10.84 -5.61
N PRO A 78 1.39 -10.13 -6.10
CA PRO A 78 0.28 -9.68 -5.26
C PRO A 78 -0.41 -10.80 -4.47
N ALA A 79 -0.53 -12.02 -5.02
CA ALA A 79 -1.13 -13.16 -4.33
C ALA A 79 -0.39 -13.53 -3.04
N ALA A 80 0.96 -13.52 -3.05
CA ALA A 80 1.79 -13.80 -1.88
C ALA A 80 1.54 -12.77 -0.77
N SER A 81 1.22 -11.52 -1.11
CA SER A 81 1.01 -10.46 -0.11
C SER A 81 -0.15 -10.72 0.82
N ALA A 82 -1.25 -11.31 0.34
CA ALA A 82 -2.39 -11.67 1.20
C ALA A 82 -2.01 -12.76 2.20
N ILE A 83 -1.20 -13.72 1.76
CA ILE A 83 -0.70 -14.81 2.62
C ILE A 83 0.26 -14.28 3.67
N ASP A 84 1.24 -13.46 3.25
CA ASP A 84 2.21 -12.86 4.15
C ASP A 84 1.52 -12.01 5.24
N ILE A 85 0.54 -11.16 4.87
CA ILE A 85 -0.26 -10.42 5.85
C ILE A 85 -1.00 -11.36 6.81
N ALA A 86 -1.60 -12.45 6.29
CA ALA A 86 -2.34 -13.40 7.12
C ALA A 86 -1.41 -14.16 8.10
N CYS A 87 -0.22 -14.54 7.66
CA CYS A 87 0.78 -15.20 8.51
C CYS A 87 1.33 -14.23 9.58
N TRP A 88 1.58 -12.97 9.24
CA TRP A 88 1.92 -11.94 10.22
C TRP A 88 0.81 -11.73 11.25
N ASP A 89 -0.46 -11.64 10.83
CA ASP A 89 -1.59 -11.48 11.75
C ASP A 89 -1.72 -12.70 12.68
N LEU A 90 -1.63 -13.92 12.14
CA LEU A 90 -1.67 -15.17 12.91
C LEU A 90 -0.55 -15.23 13.95
N TRP A 91 0.70 -15.00 13.51
CA TRP A 91 1.87 -15.03 14.39
C TRP A 91 1.74 -14.00 15.52
N CYS A 92 1.37 -12.78 15.20
CA CYS A 92 1.20 -11.70 16.16
C CYS A 92 0.09 -12.01 17.17
N ARG A 93 -1.02 -12.62 16.74
CA ARG A 93 -2.10 -13.07 17.66
C ARG A 93 -1.61 -14.15 18.61
N ARG A 94 -0.82 -15.10 18.14
CA ARG A 94 -0.19 -16.13 18.98
C ARG A 94 0.78 -15.55 20.00
N GLN A 95 1.57 -14.55 19.60
CA GLN A 95 2.51 -13.88 20.50
C GLN A 95 1.86 -12.84 21.43
N GLY A 96 0.56 -12.56 21.25
CA GLY A 96 -0.10 -11.50 22.01
C GLY A 96 0.43 -10.09 21.68
N THR A 97 1.02 -9.87 20.50
CA THR A 97 1.73 -8.65 20.13
C THR A 97 0.98 -7.93 18.99
N PRO A 98 0.80 -6.60 19.08
CA PRO A 98 0.28 -5.81 17.96
C PRO A 98 1.22 -5.86 16.76
N LEU A 99 0.66 -5.95 15.54
CA LEU A 99 1.43 -6.03 14.29
C LEU A 99 2.40 -4.85 14.14
N ALA A 100 1.99 -3.64 14.48
CA ALA A 100 2.86 -2.47 14.40
C ALA A 100 4.13 -2.66 15.25
N HIS A 101 4.02 -3.18 16.48
CA HIS A 101 5.18 -3.46 17.34
C HIS A 101 6.03 -4.61 16.79
N ALA A 102 5.42 -5.67 16.28
CA ALA A 102 6.13 -6.80 15.68
C ALA A 102 6.98 -6.38 14.47
N LEU A 103 6.49 -5.42 13.66
CA LEU A 103 7.23 -4.84 12.55
C LEU A 103 8.34 -3.86 13.01
N GLY A 104 8.37 -3.43 14.27
CA GLY A 104 9.30 -2.43 14.79
C GLY A 104 8.75 -1.00 14.82
N GLY A 105 7.44 -0.84 14.67
CA GLY A 105 6.75 0.44 14.74
C GLY A 105 6.78 1.06 16.12
N THR A 106 7.00 2.38 16.18
CA THR A 106 7.12 3.14 17.42
C THR A 106 6.06 4.24 17.56
N ARG A 107 5.26 4.46 16.52
CA ARG A 107 4.28 5.54 16.48
C ARG A 107 2.93 5.08 17.00
N THR A 108 2.24 5.98 17.70
CA THR A 108 0.86 5.77 18.18
C THR A 108 -0.18 6.29 17.19
N SER A 109 0.25 7.06 16.20
CA SER A 109 -0.58 7.58 15.12
C SER A 109 0.24 7.88 13.87
N ILE A 110 -0.42 7.87 12.72
CA ILE A 110 0.14 8.29 11.43
C ILE A 110 -0.65 9.45 10.85
N VAL A 111 0.01 10.25 10.02
CA VAL A 111 -0.62 11.36 9.29
C VAL A 111 -1.19 10.81 7.98
N ALA A 112 -2.43 11.19 7.66
CA ALA A 112 -3.12 10.74 6.46
C ALA A 112 -2.81 11.63 5.25
N GLY A 113 -2.50 10.97 4.14
CA GLY A 113 -2.51 11.51 2.79
C GLY A 113 -3.70 10.97 2.00
N ALA A 114 -4.10 11.68 0.98
CA ALA A 114 -5.16 11.26 0.07
C ALA A 114 -4.72 11.39 -1.38
N ARG A 115 -5.22 10.49 -2.23
CA ARG A 115 -4.96 10.47 -3.67
C ARG A 115 -6.22 10.83 -4.44
N LEU A 116 -6.10 11.72 -5.41
CA LEU A 116 -7.14 12.04 -6.37
C LEU A 116 -6.80 11.42 -7.73
N THR A 117 -7.79 10.73 -8.29
CA THR A 117 -7.76 10.30 -9.69
C THR A 117 -7.80 11.52 -10.61
N ALA A 118 -7.36 11.34 -11.87
CA ALA A 118 -7.42 12.39 -12.87
C ALA A 118 -8.82 13.02 -12.94
N GLU A 119 -8.84 14.36 -12.90
CA GLU A 119 -10.06 15.17 -12.95
C GLU A 119 -9.85 16.26 -14.01
N PRO A 120 -10.55 16.19 -15.15
CA PRO A 120 -10.30 17.09 -16.28
C PRO A 120 -10.80 18.52 -16.06
N MET A 121 -11.63 18.77 -15.03
CA MET A 121 -12.17 20.09 -14.74
C MET A 121 -11.54 20.68 -13.49
N LEU A 122 -10.86 21.82 -13.64
CA LEU A 122 -10.13 22.48 -12.56
C LEU A 122 -11.00 22.87 -11.35
N ASP A 123 -12.21 23.36 -11.57
CA ASP A 123 -13.13 23.74 -10.50
C ASP A 123 -13.59 22.53 -9.68
N VAL A 124 -13.81 21.40 -10.33
CA VAL A 124 -14.10 20.12 -9.65
C VAL A 124 -12.89 19.63 -8.87
N LEU A 125 -11.69 19.69 -9.49
CA LEU A 125 -10.45 19.34 -8.83
C LEU A 125 -10.23 20.17 -7.57
N LEU A 126 -10.31 21.50 -7.67
CA LEU A 126 -10.15 22.41 -6.52
C LEU A 126 -11.19 22.14 -5.43
N THR A 127 -12.42 21.86 -5.80
CA THR A 127 -13.49 21.49 -4.84
C THR A 127 -13.14 20.18 -4.11
N ARG A 128 -12.63 19.17 -4.82
CA ARG A 128 -12.21 17.88 -4.21
C ARG A 128 -11.03 18.08 -3.28
N VAL A 129 -10.00 18.84 -3.71
CA VAL A 129 -8.85 19.16 -2.85
C VAL A 129 -9.31 19.89 -1.59
N ASN A 130 -10.18 20.91 -1.72
CA ASN A 130 -10.70 21.66 -0.57
C ASN A 130 -11.41 20.76 0.45
N ARG A 131 -12.18 19.76 -0.01
CA ARG A 131 -12.82 18.77 0.89
C ARG A 131 -11.78 17.96 1.68
N LEU A 132 -10.70 17.52 1.03
CA LEU A 132 -9.64 16.77 1.69
C LEU A 132 -8.89 17.62 2.70
N VAL A 133 -8.50 18.84 2.32
CA VAL A 133 -7.84 19.78 3.23
C VAL A 133 -8.74 20.10 4.43
N SER A 134 -10.04 20.36 4.19
CA SER A 134 -11.01 20.60 5.26
C SER A 134 -11.26 19.39 6.17
N ALA A 135 -11.06 18.17 5.66
CA ALA A 135 -11.10 16.93 6.44
C ALA A 135 -9.79 16.66 7.20
N GLY A 136 -8.77 17.51 7.03
CA GLY A 136 -7.50 17.44 7.75
C GLY A 136 -6.41 16.62 7.05
N TYR A 137 -6.62 16.16 5.82
CA TYR A 137 -5.56 15.46 5.09
C TYR A 137 -4.36 16.38 4.84
N ALA A 138 -3.18 15.97 5.29
CA ALA A 138 -1.99 16.78 5.22
C ALA A 138 -1.28 16.75 3.87
N ARG A 139 -1.48 15.67 3.07
CA ARG A 139 -0.97 15.53 1.72
C ARG A 139 -2.12 15.21 0.75
N VAL A 140 -2.03 15.81 -0.44
CA VAL A 140 -2.86 15.42 -1.59
C VAL A 140 -1.96 15.03 -2.75
N THR A 141 -2.20 13.84 -3.30
CA THR A 141 -1.54 13.37 -4.53
C THR A 141 -2.50 13.57 -5.69
N LEU A 142 -2.04 14.29 -6.72
CA LEU A 142 -2.76 14.51 -7.97
C LEU A 142 -2.27 13.53 -9.03
N ALA A 143 -3.17 12.85 -9.72
CA ALA A 143 -2.82 12.15 -10.95
C ALA A 143 -2.54 13.16 -12.05
N VAL A 144 -1.36 13.05 -12.67
CA VAL A 144 -0.90 13.89 -13.79
C VAL A 144 -0.55 13.01 -15.00
N GLN A 145 -0.62 13.59 -16.17
CA GLN A 145 -0.24 12.92 -17.43
C GLN A 145 0.17 13.98 -18.44
N PRO A 146 0.89 13.61 -19.52
CA PRO A 146 1.27 14.56 -20.57
C PRO A 146 0.07 15.37 -21.07
N GLY A 147 0.23 16.72 -21.02
CA GLY A 147 -0.83 17.67 -21.37
C GLY A 147 -1.86 17.98 -20.30
N TRP A 148 -1.86 17.26 -19.16
CA TRP A 148 -2.65 17.54 -17.96
C TRP A 148 -1.78 17.37 -16.71
N ASP A 149 -0.82 18.26 -16.55
CA ASP A 149 0.24 18.23 -15.53
C ASP A 149 0.47 19.60 -14.89
N ILE A 150 1.03 20.54 -15.63
CA ILE A 150 1.40 21.86 -15.11
C ILE A 150 0.17 22.65 -14.64
N GLU A 151 -0.92 22.65 -15.42
CA GLU A 151 -2.09 23.46 -15.15
C GLU A 151 -2.81 23.04 -13.85
N PRO A 152 -3.15 21.76 -13.62
CA PRO A 152 -3.76 21.33 -12.37
C PRO A 152 -2.85 21.51 -11.15
N VAL A 153 -1.54 21.25 -11.29
CA VAL A 153 -0.58 21.43 -10.19
C VAL A 153 -0.47 22.91 -9.83
N ARG A 154 -0.34 23.80 -10.82
CA ARG A 154 -0.30 25.24 -10.62
C ARG A 154 -1.57 25.75 -9.93
N ALA A 155 -2.75 25.35 -10.41
CA ALA A 155 -4.04 25.78 -9.85
C ALA A 155 -4.19 25.36 -8.39
N VAL A 156 -3.84 24.10 -8.05
CA VAL A 156 -3.92 23.62 -6.66
C VAL A 156 -2.87 24.32 -5.79
N ARG A 157 -1.63 24.50 -6.25
CA ARG A 157 -0.60 25.21 -5.50
C ARG A 157 -0.97 26.67 -5.22
N GLN A 158 -1.59 27.37 -6.18
CA GLN A 158 -2.07 28.74 -5.99
C GLN A 158 -3.20 28.82 -4.96
N ALA A 159 -4.14 27.87 -5.00
CA ALA A 159 -5.27 27.83 -4.06
C ALA A 159 -4.87 27.35 -2.66
N PHE A 160 -3.86 26.50 -2.56
CA PHE A 160 -3.41 25.87 -1.30
C PHE A 160 -1.87 25.93 -1.17
N PRO A 161 -1.30 27.12 -0.88
CA PRO A 161 0.16 27.33 -0.91
C PRO A 161 0.95 26.46 0.08
N ALA A 162 0.37 26.11 1.22
CA ALA A 162 1.02 25.32 2.28
C ALA A 162 0.75 23.81 2.21
N LEU A 163 -0.08 23.35 1.25
CA LEU A 163 -0.44 21.93 1.13
C LEU A 163 0.79 21.12 0.69
N ALA A 164 1.06 20.00 1.37
CA ALA A 164 1.98 19.00 0.84
C ALA A 164 1.36 18.36 -0.41
N LEU A 165 1.85 18.76 -1.58
CA LEU A 165 1.32 18.36 -2.88
C LEU A 165 2.29 17.40 -3.55
N GLN A 166 1.78 16.27 -4.02
CA GLN A 166 2.53 15.25 -4.75
C GLN A 166 1.89 15.03 -6.13
N ALA A 167 2.68 14.82 -7.16
CA ALA A 167 2.20 14.47 -8.48
C ALA A 167 2.46 12.98 -8.76
N ASP A 168 1.41 12.22 -9.09
CA ASP A 168 1.53 10.83 -9.54
C ASP A 168 1.39 10.80 -11.06
N ALA A 169 2.50 10.51 -11.72
CA ALA A 169 2.61 10.45 -13.17
C ALA A 169 2.15 9.11 -13.78
N GLY A 170 1.94 8.09 -12.95
CA GLY A 170 1.36 6.81 -13.36
C GLY A 170 2.09 6.08 -14.48
N GLU A 171 3.41 6.30 -14.63
CA GLU A 171 4.25 5.75 -15.69
C GLU A 171 3.88 6.26 -17.11
N ALA A 172 3.24 7.44 -17.20
CA ALA A 172 2.71 7.97 -18.46
C ALA A 172 3.73 8.76 -19.28
N TYR A 173 4.92 9.05 -18.75
CA TYR A 173 5.92 9.84 -19.42
C TYR A 173 7.00 8.97 -20.07
N THR A 174 7.69 9.55 -21.06
CA THR A 174 8.83 8.98 -21.75
C THR A 174 10.00 9.96 -21.74
N GLU A 175 11.17 9.58 -22.26
CA GLU A 175 12.31 10.48 -22.43
C GLU A 175 12.19 11.43 -23.65
N GLU A 176 11.02 11.58 -24.25
CA GLU A 176 10.78 12.61 -25.25
C GLU A 176 10.97 14.01 -24.66
N ALA A 177 11.55 14.90 -25.43
CA ALA A 177 11.91 16.25 -24.98
C ALA A 177 10.73 17.04 -24.38
N ALA A 178 9.52 16.89 -24.94
CA ALA A 178 8.32 17.54 -24.42
C ALA A 178 7.92 17.01 -23.04
N HIS A 179 8.04 15.68 -22.82
CA HIS A 179 7.75 15.04 -21.53
C HIS A 179 8.78 15.44 -20.47
N LEU A 180 10.07 15.42 -20.81
CA LEU A 180 11.12 15.85 -19.88
C LEU A 180 10.95 17.32 -19.49
N SER A 181 10.68 18.21 -20.46
CA SER A 181 10.41 19.61 -20.17
C SER A 181 9.20 19.82 -19.26
N ALA A 182 8.14 19.01 -19.38
CA ALA A 182 6.99 19.08 -18.50
C ALA A 182 7.33 18.62 -17.08
N LEU A 183 8.07 17.51 -16.92
CA LEU A 183 8.52 17.00 -15.61
C LEU A 183 9.47 17.99 -14.92
N GLU A 184 10.40 18.59 -15.66
CA GLU A 184 11.30 19.64 -15.15
C GLU A 184 10.51 20.91 -14.75
N ALA A 185 9.48 21.29 -15.50
CA ALA A 185 8.64 22.43 -15.15
C ALA A 185 7.81 22.21 -13.88
N LEU A 186 7.47 20.96 -13.53
CA LEU A 186 6.82 20.61 -12.26
C LEU A 186 7.69 20.93 -11.04
N ASP A 187 9.01 20.95 -11.18
CA ASP A 187 9.96 21.24 -10.10
C ASP A 187 9.75 22.63 -9.47
N ALA A 188 9.25 23.59 -10.25
CA ALA A 188 8.98 24.96 -9.80
C ALA A 188 7.82 25.09 -8.79
N TYR A 189 7.02 24.02 -8.59
CA TYR A 189 5.84 24.09 -7.74
C TYR A 189 6.05 23.58 -6.32
N GLY A 190 7.28 23.25 -5.91
CA GLY A 190 7.59 22.78 -4.57
C GLY A 190 6.80 21.51 -4.19
N LEU A 191 6.78 20.55 -5.09
CA LEU A 191 6.13 19.25 -4.85
C LEU A 191 6.89 18.45 -3.81
N LEU A 192 6.17 17.67 -3.02
CA LEU A 192 6.74 16.69 -2.11
C LEU A 192 7.49 15.59 -2.89
N ALA A 193 6.91 15.15 -4.01
CA ALA A 193 7.51 14.21 -4.93
C ALA A 193 6.80 14.20 -6.28
N ILE A 194 7.51 13.71 -7.31
CA ILE A 194 6.94 13.21 -8.57
C ILE A 194 7.00 11.69 -8.52
N GLU A 195 5.84 11.04 -8.43
CA GLU A 195 5.72 9.59 -8.30
C GLU A 195 5.60 8.94 -9.66
N ARG A 196 6.38 7.88 -9.90
CA ARG A 196 6.32 7.02 -11.09
C ARG A 196 6.29 7.79 -12.42
N PRO A 197 7.27 8.65 -12.72
CA PRO A 197 7.26 9.39 -14.00
C PRO A 197 7.39 8.46 -15.21
N PHE A 198 8.27 7.45 -15.13
CA PHE A 198 8.51 6.48 -16.19
C PHE A 198 8.11 5.07 -15.76
N THR A 199 8.20 4.11 -16.69
CA THR A 199 7.96 2.70 -16.35
C THR A 199 8.93 2.25 -15.27
N GLY A 200 8.46 1.44 -14.30
CA GLY A 200 9.28 0.99 -13.17
C GLY A 200 10.54 0.22 -13.58
N ALA A 201 10.59 -0.32 -14.80
CA ALA A 201 11.75 -1.00 -15.35
C ALA A 201 12.86 -0.05 -15.81
N ASP A 202 12.56 1.22 -16.10
CA ASP A 202 13.54 2.19 -16.59
C ASP A 202 14.15 3.04 -15.47
N LEU A 203 14.89 2.38 -14.59
CA LEU A 203 15.58 3.05 -13.49
C LEU A 203 16.60 4.09 -13.99
N ALA A 204 17.17 3.90 -15.18
CA ALA A 204 18.14 4.84 -15.75
C ALA A 204 17.48 6.17 -16.12
N ALA A 205 16.27 6.15 -16.69
CA ALA A 205 15.50 7.38 -16.96
C ALA A 205 15.15 8.12 -15.67
N HIS A 206 14.69 7.38 -14.64
CA HIS A 206 14.43 7.95 -13.31
C HIS A 206 15.68 8.62 -12.73
N ALA A 207 16.86 7.99 -12.82
CA ALA A 207 18.10 8.54 -12.31
C ALA A 207 18.54 9.78 -13.10
N ARG A 208 18.28 9.86 -14.41
CA ARG A 208 18.54 11.08 -15.22
C ARG A 208 17.64 12.22 -14.77
N LEU A 209 16.35 11.98 -14.62
CA LEU A 209 15.40 12.98 -14.13
C LEU A 209 15.77 13.46 -12.72
N GLN A 210 16.08 12.54 -11.78
CA GLN A 210 16.42 12.94 -10.41
C GLN A 210 17.67 13.82 -10.34
N ARG A 211 18.61 13.69 -11.28
CA ARG A 211 19.77 14.61 -11.37
C ARG A 211 19.41 15.97 -11.96
N ALA A 212 18.33 16.07 -12.73
CA ALA A 212 17.90 17.30 -13.39
C ALA A 212 16.99 18.17 -12.53
N ILE A 213 16.31 17.57 -11.50
CA ILE A 213 15.32 18.26 -10.66
C ILE A 213 15.66 18.14 -9.16
N GLU A 214 15.21 19.15 -8.40
CA GLU A 214 15.29 19.14 -6.93
C GLU A 214 14.17 18.33 -6.28
N THR A 215 12.97 18.31 -6.87
CA THR A 215 11.85 17.52 -6.38
C THR A 215 12.22 16.02 -6.32
N PRO A 216 12.00 15.33 -5.21
CA PRO A 216 12.24 13.89 -5.13
C PRO A 216 11.43 13.12 -6.16
N VAL A 217 12.09 12.24 -6.91
CA VAL A 217 11.43 11.19 -7.68
C VAL A 217 11.06 10.08 -6.70
N CYS A 218 9.77 9.73 -6.66
CA CYS A 218 9.25 8.66 -5.82
C CYS A 218 9.01 7.41 -6.66
N LEU A 219 9.66 6.31 -6.27
CA LEU A 219 9.51 5.02 -6.92
C LEU A 219 8.48 4.15 -6.20
N ASP A 220 7.86 3.24 -6.95
CA ASP A 220 6.93 2.23 -6.47
C ASP A 220 7.44 0.85 -6.94
N PRO A 221 8.49 0.30 -6.26
CA PRO A 221 9.17 -0.91 -6.71
C PRO A 221 8.29 -2.15 -6.54
N ALA A 222 8.55 -3.18 -7.36
CA ALA A 222 7.86 -4.46 -7.31
C ALA A 222 8.57 -5.49 -6.42
N ASP A 223 9.86 -5.31 -6.15
CA ASP A 223 10.69 -6.23 -5.38
C ASP A 223 11.90 -5.52 -4.76
N LEU A 224 12.63 -6.23 -3.90
CA LEU A 224 13.80 -5.71 -3.19
C LEU A 224 15.02 -5.52 -4.10
N ASP A 225 15.18 -6.33 -5.15
CA ASP A 225 16.26 -6.18 -6.11
C ASP A 225 16.13 -4.87 -6.88
N THR A 226 14.90 -4.51 -7.24
CA THR A 226 14.58 -3.20 -7.85
C THR A 226 14.89 -2.05 -6.90
N VAL A 227 14.60 -2.20 -5.59
CA VAL A 227 14.96 -1.20 -4.57
C VAL A 227 16.48 -1.01 -4.51
N ASP A 228 17.23 -2.10 -4.38
CA ASP A 228 18.70 -2.05 -4.28
C ASP A 228 19.32 -1.45 -5.56
N ALA A 229 18.84 -1.85 -6.74
CA ALA A 229 19.30 -1.29 -8.02
C ALA A 229 18.98 0.23 -8.14
N ALA A 230 17.78 0.64 -7.73
CA ALA A 230 17.36 2.05 -7.76
C ALA A 230 18.24 2.93 -6.85
N ILE A 231 18.50 2.46 -5.63
CA ILE A 231 19.37 3.15 -4.67
C ILE A 231 20.80 3.26 -5.22
N ALA A 232 21.33 2.17 -5.77
CA ALA A 232 22.70 2.12 -6.27
C ALA A 232 23.01 3.16 -7.35
N ILE A 233 22.03 3.50 -8.20
CA ILE A 233 22.20 4.47 -9.28
C ILE A 233 21.57 5.84 -9.01
N GLY A 234 20.93 6.03 -7.83
CA GLY A 234 20.25 7.26 -7.48
C GLY A 234 19.03 7.54 -8.35
N ALA A 235 18.20 6.50 -8.59
CA ALA A 235 17.02 6.63 -9.45
C ALA A 235 15.88 7.45 -8.81
N GLY A 236 16.01 7.83 -7.57
CA GLY A 236 15.06 8.65 -6.83
C GLY A 236 15.60 9.03 -5.47
N ARG A 237 14.75 9.57 -4.60
CA ARG A 237 15.04 9.88 -3.19
C ARG A 237 13.89 9.48 -2.27
N MET A 238 12.86 8.80 -2.80
CA MET A 238 11.67 8.43 -2.05
C MET A 238 11.10 7.10 -2.54
N LEU A 239 10.56 6.30 -1.62
CA LEU A 239 9.80 5.09 -1.92
C LEU A 239 8.33 5.21 -1.48
N GLY A 240 7.43 4.80 -2.36
CA GLY A 240 6.05 4.48 -2.04
C GLY A 240 5.94 2.99 -1.68
N LEU A 241 5.79 2.68 -0.39
CA LEU A 241 5.73 1.29 0.06
C LEU A 241 4.32 0.73 -0.16
N ARG A 242 4.14 -0.05 -1.20
CA ARG A 242 2.87 -0.76 -1.48
C ARG A 242 3.01 -2.23 -1.15
N ILE A 243 2.40 -2.66 -0.05
CA ILE A 243 2.51 -4.03 0.48
C ILE A 243 2.19 -5.06 -0.61
N SER A 244 1.08 -4.86 -1.34
CA SER A 244 0.65 -5.81 -2.38
C SER A 244 1.59 -5.85 -3.59
N ARG A 245 2.26 -4.76 -3.92
CA ARG A 245 3.20 -4.70 -5.04
C ARG A 245 4.54 -5.33 -4.70
N LEU A 246 5.00 -5.12 -3.47
CA LEU A 246 6.25 -5.70 -2.96
C LEU A 246 6.13 -7.20 -2.60
N GLY A 247 4.91 -7.74 -2.59
CA GLY A 247 4.68 -9.15 -2.29
C GLY A 247 4.36 -9.46 -0.83
N GLY A 248 4.29 -8.45 0.05
CA GLY A 248 3.90 -8.63 1.45
C GLY A 248 4.49 -7.59 2.39
N LEU A 249 4.15 -7.72 3.66
CA LEU A 249 4.68 -6.88 4.77
C LEU A 249 6.18 -7.10 4.96
N THR A 250 6.63 -8.35 4.84
CA THR A 250 8.05 -8.72 4.99
C THR A 250 8.91 -7.98 3.98
N ALA A 251 8.54 -8.02 2.70
CA ALA A 251 9.27 -7.31 1.65
C ALA A 251 9.12 -5.79 1.78
N ALA A 252 7.93 -5.31 2.17
CA ALA A 252 7.70 -3.87 2.36
C ALA A 252 8.52 -3.29 3.51
N ARG A 253 8.68 -4.03 4.62
CA ARG A 253 9.60 -3.69 5.71
C ARG A 253 11.05 -3.68 5.24
N GLY A 254 11.45 -4.72 4.49
CA GLY A 254 12.79 -4.77 3.90
C GLY A 254 13.11 -3.62 2.95
N ALA A 255 12.14 -3.17 2.16
CA ALA A 255 12.26 -1.98 1.31
C ALA A 255 12.39 -0.69 2.12
N HIS A 256 11.58 -0.55 3.19
CA HIS A 256 11.68 0.56 4.14
C HIS A 256 13.08 0.65 4.74
N ASP A 257 13.62 -0.46 5.27
CA ASP A 257 14.92 -0.48 5.95
C ASP A 257 16.06 -0.08 4.99
N ARG A 258 16.00 -0.52 3.72
CA ARG A 258 16.95 -0.13 2.66
C ARG A 258 16.88 1.36 2.32
N ALA A 259 15.66 1.89 2.17
CA ALA A 259 15.43 3.31 1.93
C ALA A 259 16.02 4.16 3.06
N LEU A 260 15.68 3.84 4.30
CA LEU A 260 16.15 4.56 5.49
C LEU A 260 17.68 4.50 5.61
N ALA A 261 18.29 3.33 5.43
CA ALA A 261 19.75 3.17 5.48
C ALA A 261 20.46 3.99 4.39
N SER A 262 19.80 4.29 3.29
CA SER A 262 20.33 5.07 2.15
C SER A 262 19.97 6.56 2.21
N GLY A 263 19.26 7.01 3.26
CA GLY A 263 18.81 8.39 3.42
C GLY A 263 17.66 8.76 2.48
N TRP A 264 16.91 7.77 1.99
CA TRP A 264 15.70 8.02 1.21
C TRP A 264 14.49 8.12 2.14
N ASP A 265 13.54 8.96 1.75
CA ASP A 265 12.25 9.03 2.42
C ASP A 265 11.36 7.84 2.03
N ALA A 266 10.42 7.49 2.92
CA ALA A 266 9.41 6.47 2.64
C ALA A 266 8.03 6.88 3.18
N TRP A 267 6.98 6.45 2.48
CA TRP A 267 5.60 6.55 2.91
C TRP A 267 4.82 5.31 2.48
N CYS A 268 3.76 4.96 3.20
CA CYS A 268 2.97 3.78 2.88
C CYS A 268 1.84 4.09 1.93
N GLY A 269 1.77 3.35 0.82
CA GLY A 269 0.64 3.36 -0.10
C GLY A 269 -0.61 2.74 0.52
N GLY A 270 -1.78 3.33 0.27
CA GLY A 270 -3.04 2.80 0.76
C GLY A 270 -3.45 1.52 0.03
N ALA A 271 -4.16 0.66 0.73
CA ALA A 271 -4.84 -0.50 0.17
C ALA A 271 -6.33 -0.21 0.06
N ALA A 272 -6.85 -0.19 -1.17
CA ALA A 272 -8.30 -0.10 -1.39
C ALA A 272 -8.92 -1.48 -1.22
N GLY A 273 -9.91 -1.61 -0.33
CA GLY A 273 -10.53 -2.91 -0.04
C GLY A 273 -11.53 -2.85 1.09
N PHE A 274 -11.58 -3.91 1.85
CA PHE A 274 -12.55 -4.09 2.94
C PHE A 274 -11.97 -3.79 4.33
N GLY A 275 -10.70 -3.34 4.39
CA GLY A 275 -10.07 -2.77 5.59
C GLY A 275 -8.87 -3.54 6.13
N ILE A 276 -8.70 -4.82 5.81
CA ILE A 276 -7.59 -5.66 6.31
C ILE A 276 -6.25 -5.14 5.77
N GLY A 277 -6.16 -4.95 4.45
CA GLY A 277 -4.96 -4.40 3.82
C GLY A 277 -4.63 -2.99 4.31
N GLN A 278 -5.67 -2.18 4.61
CA GLN A 278 -5.48 -0.85 5.17
C GLN A 278 -4.95 -0.89 6.60
N ALA A 279 -5.43 -1.83 7.44
CA ALA A 279 -4.91 -2.04 8.79
C ALA A 279 -3.42 -2.45 8.76
N ALA A 280 -3.05 -3.33 7.83
CA ALA A 280 -1.65 -3.71 7.59
C ALA A 280 -0.79 -2.50 7.16
N ALA A 281 -1.30 -1.64 6.26
CA ALA A 281 -0.60 -0.44 5.83
C ALA A 281 -0.40 0.57 6.97
N VAL A 282 -1.38 0.72 7.87
CA VAL A 282 -1.26 1.57 9.07
C VAL A 282 -0.17 1.04 10.01
N ALA A 283 -0.11 -0.29 10.20
CA ALA A 283 0.93 -0.90 11.03
C ALA A 283 2.34 -0.69 10.43
N LEU A 284 2.51 -0.83 9.12
CA LEU A 284 3.77 -0.56 8.41
C LEU A 284 4.15 0.93 8.51
N ALA A 285 3.20 1.84 8.34
CA ALA A 285 3.43 3.29 8.43
C ALA A 285 3.82 3.76 9.85
N ALA A 286 3.69 2.90 10.86
CA ALA A 286 4.15 3.18 12.23
C ALA A 286 5.67 3.03 12.40
N LEU A 287 6.39 2.53 11.39
CA LEU A 287 7.85 2.39 11.44
C LEU A 287 8.57 3.73 11.60
N PRO A 288 9.71 3.76 12.30
CA PRO A 288 10.57 4.93 12.35
C PRO A 288 11.00 5.36 10.94
N GLY A 289 11.01 6.67 10.65
CA GLY A 289 11.37 7.17 9.32
C GLY A 289 10.24 7.19 8.28
N CYS A 290 9.08 6.55 8.55
CA CYS A 290 7.86 6.81 7.77
C CYS A 290 7.19 8.11 8.22
N ASP A 291 7.91 9.24 8.09
CA ASP A 291 7.48 10.55 8.60
C ASP A 291 6.51 11.27 7.68
N LEU A 292 6.44 10.86 6.43
CA LEU A 292 5.57 11.46 5.43
C LEU A 292 4.13 10.96 5.57
N PRO A 293 3.13 11.79 5.22
CA PRO A 293 1.74 11.36 5.24
C PRO A 293 1.53 10.15 4.32
N SER A 294 0.95 9.08 4.88
CA SER A 294 0.67 7.83 4.17
C SER A 294 -0.75 7.82 3.60
N ASP A 295 -0.96 7.15 2.46
CA ASP A 295 -2.30 7.07 1.88
C ASP A 295 -3.24 6.27 2.79
N VAL A 296 -4.38 6.86 3.12
CA VAL A 296 -5.44 6.20 3.88
C VAL A 296 -6.73 6.21 3.06
N SER A 297 -7.11 5.01 2.62
CA SER A 297 -8.38 4.80 1.90
C SER A 297 -9.44 4.34 2.88
N GLU A 298 -10.40 5.19 3.19
CA GLU A 298 -11.49 4.83 4.10
C GLU A 298 -12.47 3.87 3.44
N THR A 299 -12.67 2.71 4.07
CA THR A 299 -13.73 1.78 3.68
C THR A 299 -15.05 2.21 4.29
N PRO A 300 -16.16 2.27 3.51
CA PRO A 300 -17.47 2.55 4.07
C PRO A 300 -17.84 1.59 5.20
N SER A 301 -18.42 2.09 6.30
CA SER A 301 -18.70 1.29 7.50
C SER A 301 -19.54 0.04 7.22
N GLN A 302 -20.43 0.10 6.21
CA GLN A 302 -21.31 -1.03 5.85
C GLN A 302 -20.57 -2.19 5.17
N THR A 303 -19.36 -1.94 4.69
CA THR A 303 -18.54 -2.93 3.96
C THR A 303 -17.17 -3.15 4.59
N ALA A 304 -16.80 -2.36 5.61
CA ALA A 304 -15.58 -2.59 6.37
C ALA A 304 -15.72 -3.88 7.18
N VAL A 305 -14.86 -4.86 6.90
CA VAL A 305 -14.83 -6.12 7.65
C VAL A 305 -14.00 -6.03 8.92
N VAL A 306 -13.26 -4.93 9.10
CA VAL A 306 -12.46 -4.65 10.30
C VAL A 306 -13.25 -3.80 11.30
N SER A 307 -13.16 -4.11 12.58
CA SER A 307 -13.82 -3.37 13.66
C SER A 307 -12.82 -3.04 14.79
N PRO A 308 -12.67 -1.76 15.16
CA PRO A 308 -13.23 -0.57 14.51
C PRO A 308 -12.69 -0.38 13.07
N PRO A 309 -13.40 0.28 12.15
CA PRO A 309 -12.88 0.54 10.81
C PRO A 309 -11.72 1.53 10.85
N VAL A 310 -10.75 1.35 9.95
CA VAL A 310 -9.64 2.31 9.78
C VAL A 310 -10.18 3.64 9.26
N ARG A 311 -9.90 4.73 9.97
CA ARG A 311 -10.38 6.07 9.63
C ARG A 311 -9.37 7.15 9.95
N ALA A 312 -9.32 8.17 9.11
CA ALA A 312 -8.60 9.40 9.36
C ALA A 312 -9.52 10.42 10.08
N ASN A 313 -9.29 10.62 11.36
CA ASN A 313 -10.01 11.61 12.15
C ASN A 313 -9.20 12.92 12.18
N GLY A 314 -9.67 13.95 11.48
CA GLY A 314 -8.92 15.20 11.35
C GLY A 314 -7.54 15.00 10.72
N GLY A 315 -7.42 14.10 9.75
CA GLY A 315 -6.15 13.81 9.07
C GLY A 315 -5.18 12.91 9.84
N VAL A 316 -5.60 12.33 10.97
CA VAL A 316 -4.76 11.44 11.79
C VAL A 316 -5.44 10.08 11.93
N VAL A 317 -4.66 9.00 11.79
CA VAL A 317 -5.10 7.63 12.00
C VAL A 317 -4.38 7.06 13.23
N ALA A 318 -5.15 6.53 14.18
CA ALA A 318 -4.58 5.84 15.33
C ALA A 318 -3.95 4.50 14.90
N VAL A 319 -2.76 4.21 15.41
CA VAL A 319 -2.13 2.89 15.25
C VAL A 319 -2.66 1.97 16.35
N PRO A 320 -3.24 0.80 16.03
CA PRO A 320 -3.71 -0.14 17.04
C PRO A 320 -2.52 -0.76 17.79
N LEU A 321 -2.41 -0.49 19.11
CA LEU A 321 -1.30 -0.96 19.93
C LEU A 321 -1.74 -1.78 21.16
N THR A 322 -3.04 -2.03 21.29
CA THR A 322 -3.61 -2.70 22.48
C THR A 322 -4.14 -4.09 22.18
N GLN A 323 -4.39 -4.39 20.91
CA GLN A 323 -4.87 -5.71 20.48
C GLN A 323 -3.81 -6.40 19.62
N PRO A 324 -3.62 -7.73 19.76
CA PRO A 324 -2.64 -8.46 18.95
C PRO A 324 -3.07 -8.54 17.47
N GLY A 325 -2.11 -8.89 16.62
CA GLY A 325 -2.33 -8.96 15.18
C GLY A 325 -2.53 -7.59 14.56
N LEU A 326 -3.39 -7.52 13.57
CA LEU A 326 -3.79 -6.28 12.88
C LEU A 326 -4.40 -5.23 13.82
N GLY A 327 -4.73 -5.61 15.07
CA GLY A 327 -5.33 -4.72 16.06
C GLY A 327 -6.82 -4.41 15.82
N HIS A 328 -7.47 -5.25 15.04
CA HIS A 328 -8.90 -5.15 14.70
C HIS A 328 -9.55 -6.53 14.79
N ASP A 329 -10.84 -6.55 15.17
CA ASP A 329 -11.68 -7.73 15.01
C ASP A 329 -12.15 -7.85 13.57
N ILE A 330 -12.25 -9.08 13.04
CA ILE A 330 -12.73 -9.32 11.69
C ILE A 330 -14.14 -9.91 11.72
N ASP A 331 -15.09 -9.24 11.06
CA ASP A 331 -16.46 -9.73 10.88
C ASP A 331 -16.49 -10.81 9.78
N SER A 332 -16.26 -12.06 10.19
CA SER A 332 -16.27 -13.23 9.30
C SER A 332 -17.65 -13.48 8.66
N ALA A 333 -18.75 -13.08 9.32
CA ALA A 333 -20.09 -13.19 8.76
C ALA A 333 -20.26 -12.18 7.60
N LEU A 334 -19.72 -10.97 7.74
CA LEU A 334 -19.70 -9.97 6.67
C LEU A 334 -18.79 -10.41 5.51
N VAL A 335 -17.61 -10.99 5.79
CA VAL A 335 -16.73 -11.57 4.77
C VAL A 335 -17.50 -12.59 3.93
N THR A 336 -18.15 -13.56 4.58
CA THR A 336 -18.95 -14.58 3.89
C THR A 336 -20.10 -13.97 3.09
N ARG A 337 -20.80 -13.00 3.64
CA ARG A 337 -21.96 -12.36 2.99
C ARG A 337 -21.57 -11.56 1.73
N LEU A 338 -20.39 -10.93 1.73
CA LEU A 338 -19.90 -10.12 0.59
C LEU A 338 -19.12 -10.95 -0.44
N SER A 339 -18.89 -12.23 -0.15
CA SER A 339 -18.13 -13.12 -1.04
C SER A 339 -18.99 -13.60 -2.20
N ARG A 340 -18.41 -13.59 -3.39
CA ARG A 340 -18.97 -14.24 -4.59
C ARG A 340 -18.45 -15.63 -4.79
N ASN A 341 -17.16 -15.83 -4.51
CA ASN A 341 -16.49 -17.13 -4.62
C ASN A 341 -15.77 -17.40 -3.30
N THR A 342 -15.78 -18.64 -2.88
CA THR A 342 -15.06 -19.12 -1.70
C THR A 342 -14.26 -20.37 -2.08
N LEU A 343 -12.98 -20.34 -1.75
CA LEU A 343 -12.08 -21.49 -1.84
C LEU A 343 -11.80 -21.99 -0.43
N ARG A 344 -11.76 -23.32 -0.25
CA ARG A 344 -11.32 -23.96 0.98
C ARG A 344 -10.36 -25.07 0.63
N ILE A 345 -9.18 -25.03 1.20
CA ILE A 345 -8.17 -26.06 1.06
C ILE A 345 -7.98 -26.68 2.44
N PRO A 346 -8.44 -27.93 2.64
CA PRO A 346 -8.15 -28.67 3.88
C PRO A 346 -6.69 -29.10 3.89
N ALA A 347 -6.10 -29.18 5.10
CA ALA A 347 -4.77 -29.73 5.32
C ALA A 347 -4.72 -31.25 5.05
#